data_aad28d1d5a594d36282c4de1b1180ce3
#
_entry.id   aad28d1d5a594d36282c4de1b1180ce3
#
_cell.length_a   1.000
_cell.length_b   1.000
_cell.length_c   1.000
_cell.angle_alpha   90.00
_cell.angle_beta   90.00
_cell.angle_gamma   90.00
#
_symmetry.space_group_name_H-M   'P 1'
#
loop_
_entity.id
_entity.type
_entity.pdbx_description
1 polymer ?
#
loop_
_entity_poly.entity_id
_entity_poly.type
_entity_poly.pdbx_seq_one_letter_code
_entity_poly.pdbx_strand_id
1 'polypeptide(L)'
;MDSNLFNPKLTVIVAVYNNPRWLRLILDALCSQHLHSLKPEEIEIVIADDGSSEENVSLLRHYMNDIHPEKNIIHAWHADEGWRKNIALNNALRSSKGEYVVFVDGDCIPHPDFLEDHWRLRKPGVVLGGRRIESGKAVTEMIESWDELPKNYFSLVRKCVVKNILTDKSASPLAQIRRSIRFPFIFGRPIGLKSQGILGANFGIYRRDLERVNGFDERYLDPGTGEDCDLDVRLANAGIRHLKASHYALMVHRHHNRLDWSSERNAELYRQARENKITYVETGLKHSDL
;
A
#
# COMPACT_ATOMS: atom_id res chain seq x y z
N MET A 1 -31.67 -7.88 -1.15
CA MET A 1 -30.47 -8.41 -0.49
C MET A 1 -29.99 -7.35 0.46
N ASP A 2 -29.94 -7.66 1.74
CA ASP A 2 -29.69 -6.67 2.80
C ASP A 2 -28.34 -5.98 2.63
N SER A 3 -28.36 -4.66 2.51
CA SER A 3 -27.20 -3.76 2.38
C SER A 3 -26.37 -3.63 3.68
N ASN A 4 -26.54 -4.54 4.63
CA ASN A 4 -26.00 -4.45 5.99
C ASN A 4 -24.91 -5.48 6.32
N LEU A 5 -24.38 -6.23 5.36
CA LEU A 5 -23.38 -7.28 5.62
C LEU A 5 -21.97 -6.74 5.93
N PHE A 6 -21.61 -5.56 5.44
CA PHE A 6 -20.28 -4.99 5.62
C PHE A 6 -20.31 -3.68 6.40
N ASN A 7 -19.62 -3.68 7.54
CA ASN A 7 -19.33 -2.48 8.32
C ASN A 7 -17.81 -2.33 8.45
N PRO A 8 -17.14 -1.87 7.40
CA PRO A 8 -15.69 -1.86 7.36
C PRO A 8 -15.11 -0.90 8.40
N LYS A 9 -14.17 -1.41 9.18
CA LYS A 9 -13.33 -0.64 10.08
C LYS A 9 -11.98 -0.33 9.44
N LEU A 10 -11.51 -1.22 8.57
CA LEU A 10 -10.25 -1.12 7.85
C LEU A 10 -10.48 -1.15 6.34
N THR A 11 -9.94 -0.17 5.65
CA THR A 11 -9.84 -0.14 4.18
C THR A 11 -8.41 -0.48 3.77
N VAL A 12 -8.26 -1.38 2.80
CA VAL A 12 -6.99 -1.58 2.10
C VAL A 12 -7.12 -1.00 0.70
N ILE A 13 -6.31 -0.01 0.36
CA ILE A 13 -6.26 0.57 -0.99
C ILE A 13 -5.04 0.00 -1.71
N VAL A 14 -5.27 -0.65 -2.86
CA VAL A 14 -4.23 -1.21 -3.72
C VAL A 14 -4.14 -0.36 -4.98
N ALA A 15 -3.01 0.35 -5.17
CA ALA A 15 -2.76 1.14 -6.37
C ALA A 15 -2.33 0.24 -7.52
N VAL A 16 -3.06 0.25 -8.63
CA VAL A 16 -2.86 -0.67 -9.77
C VAL A 16 -2.82 0.07 -11.09
N TYR A 17 -1.93 -0.38 -11.96
CA TYR A 17 -1.92 -0.07 -13.39
C TYR A 17 -1.31 -1.24 -14.17
N ASN A 18 -2.11 -1.86 -15.04
CA ASN A 18 -1.70 -2.89 -16.03
C ASN A 18 -0.77 -4.01 -15.49
N ASN A 19 -1.11 -4.60 -14.33
CA ASN A 19 -0.32 -5.67 -13.73
C ASN A 19 -1.19 -6.84 -13.23
N PRO A 20 -1.91 -7.57 -14.12
CA PRO A 20 -2.92 -8.54 -13.72
C PRO A 20 -2.34 -9.71 -12.92
N ARG A 21 -1.10 -10.14 -13.24
CA ARG A 21 -0.46 -11.26 -12.55
C ARG A 21 -0.15 -10.95 -11.09
N TRP A 22 0.45 -9.80 -10.82
CA TRP A 22 0.75 -9.40 -9.45
C TRP A 22 -0.50 -9.03 -8.68
N LEU A 23 -1.48 -8.40 -9.35
CA LEU A 23 -2.77 -8.09 -8.74
C LEU A 23 -3.45 -9.35 -8.21
N ARG A 24 -3.46 -10.45 -8.96
CA ARG A 24 -4.00 -11.73 -8.50
C ARG A 24 -3.31 -12.19 -7.21
N LEU A 25 -1.99 -12.24 -7.17
CA LEU A 25 -1.23 -12.68 -6.00
C LEU A 25 -1.42 -11.76 -4.79
N ILE A 26 -1.58 -10.46 -5.02
CA ILE A 26 -1.90 -9.48 -3.97
C ILE A 26 -3.30 -9.73 -3.41
N LEU A 27 -4.29 -9.96 -4.27
CA LEU A 27 -5.65 -10.27 -3.84
C LEU A 27 -5.70 -11.60 -3.07
N ASP A 28 -5.02 -12.64 -3.53
CA ASP A 28 -4.87 -13.91 -2.80
C ASP A 28 -4.29 -13.68 -1.40
N ALA A 29 -3.22 -12.86 -1.30
CA ALA A 29 -2.59 -12.54 -0.03
C ALA A 29 -3.52 -11.73 0.90
N LEU A 30 -4.27 -10.77 0.36
CA LEU A 30 -5.20 -9.95 1.14
C LEU A 30 -6.45 -10.72 1.57
N CYS A 31 -6.96 -11.62 0.75
CA CYS A 31 -8.10 -12.46 1.08
C CYS A 31 -7.77 -13.58 2.07
N SER A 32 -6.48 -13.96 2.20
CA SER A 32 -6.00 -15.02 3.10
C SER A 32 -5.26 -14.50 4.34
N GLN A 33 -5.51 -13.27 4.76
CA GLN A 33 -4.86 -12.68 5.95
C GLN A 33 -5.21 -13.44 7.25
N HIS A 34 -4.22 -13.56 8.13
CA HIS A 34 -4.42 -14.03 9.49
C HIS A 34 -5.00 -12.90 10.34
N LEU A 35 -6.26 -12.99 10.70
CA LEU A 35 -6.99 -11.98 11.47
C LEU A 35 -7.27 -12.50 12.87
N HIS A 36 -6.90 -11.75 13.90
CA HIS A 36 -7.15 -12.04 15.30
C HIS A 36 -7.98 -10.96 15.99
N SER A 37 -7.77 -9.69 15.58
CA SER A 37 -8.39 -8.51 16.17
C SER A 37 -9.46 -7.89 15.26
N LEU A 38 -9.56 -8.35 14.03
CA LEU A 38 -10.56 -7.96 13.03
C LEU A 38 -11.29 -9.20 12.53
N LYS A 39 -12.51 -8.98 12.07
CA LYS A 39 -13.28 -9.99 11.34
C LYS A 39 -13.20 -9.69 9.83
N PRO A 40 -13.35 -10.71 8.97
CA PRO A 40 -13.33 -10.50 7.51
C PRO A 40 -14.33 -9.45 7.01
N GLU A 41 -15.54 -9.42 7.58
CA GLU A 41 -16.59 -8.45 7.24
C GLU A 41 -16.30 -7.00 7.68
N GLU A 42 -15.29 -6.79 8.52
CA GLU A 42 -14.82 -5.48 8.96
C GLU A 42 -13.72 -4.89 8.05
N ILE A 43 -13.37 -5.62 6.97
CA ILE A 43 -12.34 -5.22 6.01
C ILE A 43 -12.97 -5.01 4.64
N GLU A 44 -12.62 -3.92 4.00
CA GLU A 44 -12.86 -3.69 2.56
C GLU A 44 -11.53 -3.55 1.83
N ILE A 45 -11.47 -4.07 0.61
CA ILE A 45 -10.35 -3.93 -0.32
C ILE A 45 -10.81 -3.02 -1.44
N VAL A 46 -10.11 -1.93 -1.69
CA VAL A 46 -10.43 -1.01 -2.76
C VAL A 46 -9.27 -0.96 -3.74
N ILE A 47 -9.54 -1.28 -4.99
CA ILE A 47 -8.56 -1.22 -6.06
C ILE A 47 -8.60 0.17 -6.65
N ALA A 48 -7.53 0.95 -6.42
CA ALA A 48 -7.29 2.25 -7.01
C ALA A 48 -6.64 2.04 -8.38
N ASP A 49 -7.46 1.98 -9.42
CA ASP A 49 -7.05 1.60 -10.77
C ASP A 49 -6.87 2.85 -11.65
N ASP A 50 -5.63 3.12 -12.03
CA ASP A 50 -5.19 4.27 -12.83
C ASP A 50 -5.39 4.05 -14.34
N GLY A 51 -6.52 3.46 -14.72
CA GLY A 51 -6.89 3.26 -16.13
C GLY A 51 -6.36 1.97 -16.75
N SER A 52 -6.29 0.88 -15.99
CA SER A 52 -5.84 -0.41 -16.52
C SER A 52 -6.70 -0.93 -17.67
N SER A 53 -6.06 -1.78 -18.49
CA SER A 53 -6.67 -2.47 -19.63
C SER A 53 -7.79 -3.43 -19.21
N GLU A 54 -8.59 -3.87 -20.20
CA GLU A 54 -9.69 -4.81 -19.99
C GLU A 54 -9.23 -6.14 -19.38
N GLU A 55 -7.98 -6.57 -19.58
CA GLU A 55 -7.42 -7.76 -18.95
C GLU A 55 -7.44 -7.64 -17.41
N ASN A 56 -6.96 -6.51 -16.86
CA ASN A 56 -6.99 -6.25 -15.43
C ASN A 56 -8.44 -6.12 -14.90
N VAL A 57 -9.28 -5.41 -15.65
CA VAL A 57 -10.70 -5.22 -15.29
C VAL A 57 -11.43 -6.56 -15.26
N SER A 58 -11.18 -7.42 -16.24
CA SER A 58 -11.77 -8.76 -16.30
C SER A 58 -11.31 -9.66 -15.16
N LEU A 59 -10.03 -9.60 -14.80
CA LEU A 59 -9.48 -10.30 -13.63
C LEU A 59 -10.20 -9.88 -12.34
N LEU A 60 -10.35 -8.58 -12.12
CA LEU A 60 -11.04 -8.06 -10.94
C LEU A 60 -12.50 -8.50 -10.88
N ARG A 61 -13.23 -8.43 -12.00
CA ARG A 61 -14.61 -8.93 -12.08
C ARG A 61 -14.70 -10.41 -11.69
N HIS A 62 -13.77 -11.22 -12.20
CA HIS A 62 -13.70 -12.64 -11.85
C HIS A 62 -13.45 -12.83 -10.34
N TYR A 63 -12.49 -12.11 -9.75
CA TYR A 63 -12.24 -12.18 -8.31
C TYR A 63 -13.43 -11.74 -7.46
N MET A 64 -14.10 -10.67 -7.84
CA MET A 64 -15.24 -10.13 -7.10
C MET A 64 -16.47 -11.04 -7.17
N ASN A 65 -16.72 -11.66 -8.31
CA ASN A 65 -17.98 -12.36 -8.57
C ASN A 65 -17.89 -13.87 -8.40
N ASP A 66 -16.73 -14.48 -8.74
CA ASP A 66 -16.59 -15.92 -8.87
C ASP A 66 -15.66 -16.54 -7.82
N ILE A 67 -14.56 -15.86 -7.47
CA ILE A 67 -13.56 -16.40 -6.55
C ILE A 67 -13.85 -16.01 -5.11
N HIS A 68 -14.15 -14.73 -4.85
CA HIS A 68 -14.36 -14.19 -3.51
C HIS A 68 -15.61 -13.33 -3.40
N PRO A 69 -16.79 -13.87 -3.77
CA PRO A 69 -18.06 -13.13 -3.71
C PRO A 69 -18.43 -12.70 -2.29
N GLU A 70 -17.85 -13.36 -1.26
CA GLU A 70 -18.04 -13.04 0.15
C GLU A 70 -17.12 -11.91 0.65
N LYS A 71 -16.17 -11.45 -0.16
CA LYS A 71 -15.25 -10.35 0.20
C LYS A 71 -15.79 -9.02 -0.28
N ASN A 72 -15.59 -8.00 0.53
CA ASN A 72 -15.91 -6.63 0.15
C ASN A 72 -14.78 -6.03 -0.70
N ILE A 73 -14.80 -6.29 -2.00
CA ILE A 73 -13.83 -5.75 -2.96
C ILE A 73 -14.53 -4.71 -3.82
N ILE A 74 -13.98 -3.50 -3.86
CA ILE A 74 -14.47 -2.36 -4.63
C ILE A 74 -13.46 -2.01 -5.71
N HIS A 75 -13.91 -1.79 -6.94
CA HIS A 75 -13.08 -1.34 -8.05
C HIS A 75 -13.35 0.14 -8.33
N ALA A 76 -12.40 0.99 -8.00
CA ALA A 76 -12.40 2.42 -8.31
C ALA A 76 -11.49 2.66 -9.52
N TRP A 77 -12.10 2.64 -10.70
CA TRP A 77 -11.43 2.81 -11.99
C TRP A 77 -11.76 4.17 -12.61
N HIS A 78 -10.84 4.73 -13.36
CA HIS A 78 -11.05 5.84 -14.28
C HIS A 78 -10.32 5.59 -15.62
N ALA A 79 -10.66 6.36 -16.66
CA ALA A 79 -10.02 6.22 -17.96
C ALA A 79 -8.52 6.51 -17.90
N ASP A 80 -7.73 5.80 -18.73
CA ASP A 80 -6.29 6.04 -18.89
C ASP A 80 -6.07 7.39 -19.58
N GLU A 81 -5.53 8.33 -18.85
CA GLU A 81 -5.12 9.64 -19.33
C GLU A 81 -3.67 9.96 -18.92
N GLY A 82 -2.84 8.94 -18.87
CA GLY A 82 -1.46 8.98 -18.38
C GLY A 82 -1.36 8.80 -16.86
N TRP A 83 -0.23 9.13 -16.28
CA TRP A 83 0.02 8.92 -14.85
C TRP A 83 -0.87 9.78 -13.97
N ARG A 84 -1.83 9.18 -13.28
CA ARG A 84 -2.78 9.84 -12.38
C ARG A 84 -3.01 9.08 -11.08
N LYS A 85 -1.97 8.43 -10.59
CA LYS A 85 -2.01 7.61 -9.37
C LYS A 85 -2.69 8.32 -8.19
N ASN A 86 -2.41 9.62 -7.97
CA ASN A 86 -3.01 10.37 -6.86
C ASN A 86 -4.52 10.54 -7.02
N ILE A 87 -5.00 10.70 -8.25
CA ILE A 87 -6.44 10.75 -8.57
C ILE A 87 -7.06 9.38 -8.29
N ALA A 88 -6.44 8.28 -8.74
CA ALA A 88 -6.90 6.92 -8.47
C ALA A 88 -6.98 6.65 -6.96
N LEU A 89 -5.97 7.04 -6.19
CA LEU A 89 -5.95 6.90 -4.73
C LEU A 89 -7.06 7.69 -4.04
N ASN A 90 -7.32 8.93 -4.47
CA ASN A 90 -8.42 9.73 -3.94
C ASN A 90 -9.80 9.15 -4.35
N ASN A 91 -9.95 8.64 -5.58
CA ASN A 91 -11.18 7.95 -6.02
C ASN A 91 -11.45 6.71 -5.15
N ALA A 92 -10.43 5.93 -4.84
CA ALA A 92 -10.53 4.81 -3.92
C ALA A 92 -10.92 5.24 -2.50
N LEU A 93 -10.35 6.35 -2.00
CA LEU A 93 -10.73 6.93 -0.71
C LEU A 93 -12.19 7.38 -0.70
N ARG A 94 -12.68 8.04 -1.77
CA ARG A 94 -14.10 8.46 -1.91
C ARG A 94 -15.06 7.25 -1.90
N SER A 95 -14.62 6.13 -2.49
CA SER A 95 -15.42 4.90 -2.60
C SER A 95 -15.39 4.04 -1.33
N SER A 96 -14.55 4.33 -0.37
CA SER A 96 -14.29 3.52 0.82
C SER A 96 -14.91 4.10 2.10
N LYS A 97 -15.09 3.25 3.14
CA LYS A 97 -15.79 3.62 4.39
C LYS A 97 -14.98 3.36 5.66
N GLY A 98 -13.92 2.55 5.61
CA GLY A 98 -13.13 2.20 6.80
C GLY A 98 -12.52 3.42 7.50
N GLU A 99 -12.51 3.40 8.83
CA GLU A 99 -11.94 4.46 9.66
C GLU A 99 -10.41 4.51 9.62
N TYR A 100 -9.78 3.36 9.36
CA TYR A 100 -8.34 3.22 9.20
C TYR A 100 -8.02 2.72 7.78
N VAL A 101 -7.12 3.41 7.10
CA VAL A 101 -6.79 3.13 5.70
C VAL A 101 -5.35 2.66 5.60
N VAL A 102 -5.12 1.58 4.88
CA VAL A 102 -3.80 1.00 4.58
C VAL A 102 -3.58 1.04 3.07
N PHE A 103 -2.43 1.56 2.65
CA PHE A 103 -2.04 1.67 1.24
C PHE A 103 -1.02 0.61 0.88
N VAL A 104 -1.20 0.01 -0.30
CA VAL A 104 -0.36 -1.04 -0.89
C VAL A 104 -0.16 -0.73 -2.38
N ASP A 105 1.08 -0.77 -2.86
CA ASP A 105 1.34 -0.69 -4.30
C ASP A 105 1.05 -2.04 -5.00
N GLY A 106 0.65 -1.97 -6.28
CA GLY A 106 0.27 -3.11 -7.11
C GLY A 106 1.40 -4.03 -7.54
N ASP A 107 2.58 -3.86 -6.96
CA ASP A 107 3.77 -4.71 -7.11
C ASP A 107 4.30 -5.23 -5.76
N CYS A 108 3.48 -5.17 -4.71
CA CYS A 108 3.82 -5.52 -3.35
C CYS A 108 2.89 -6.60 -2.79
N ILE A 109 3.42 -7.79 -2.49
CA ILE A 109 2.64 -8.90 -1.89
C ILE A 109 2.74 -8.80 -0.36
N PRO A 110 1.62 -8.58 0.37
CA PRO A 110 1.61 -8.47 1.83
C PRO A 110 1.95 -9.78 2.54
N HIS A 111 2.54 -9.69 3.74
CA HIS A 111 2.71 -10.82 4.67
C HIS A 111 1.35 -11.34 5.16
N PRO A 112 1.20 -12.62 5.53
CA PRO A 112 -0.07 -13.13 6.09
C PRO A 112 -0.61 -12.38 7.31
N ASP A 113 0.23 -11.76 8.12
CA ASP A 113 -0.18 -10.95 9.28
C ASP A 113 -0.16 -9.44 9.00
N PHE A 114 -0.14 -9.01 7.75
CA PHE A 114 0.06 -7.61 7.37
C PHE A 114 -1.04 -6.68 7.89
N LEU A 115 -2.31 -7.07 7.68
CA LEU A 115 -3.45 -6.25 8.12
C LEU A 115 -3.60 -6.26 9.64
N GLU A 116 -3.36 -7.39 10.29
CA GLU A 116 -3.36 -7.51 11.75
C GLU A 116 -2.29 -6.61 12.38
N ASP A 117 -1.08 -6.56 11.78
CA ASP A 117 -0.01 -5.70 12.26
C ASP A 117 -0.37 -4.22 12.15
N HIS A 118 -0.90 -3.78 11.00
CA HIS A 118 -1.38 -2.41 10.82
C HIS A 118 -2.47 -2.07 11.83
N TRP A 119 -3.45 -2.96 11.99
CA TRP A 119 -4.56 -2.76 12.90
C TRP A 119 -4.12 -2.64 14.37
N ARG A 120 -3.23 -3.51 14.82
CA ARG A 120 -2.72 -3.51 16.20
C ARG A 120 -1.82 -2.31 16.51
N LEU A 121 -1.09 -1.81 15.51
CA LEU A 121 -0.13 -0.71 15.68
C LEU A 121 -0.75 0.67 15.43
N ARG A 122 -1.98 0.75 14.91
CA ARG A 122 -2.64 2.02 14.59
C ARG A 122 -2.76 2.93 15.81
N LYS A 123 -2.55 4.22 15.57
CA LYS A 123 -2.74 5.25 16.62
C LYS A 123 -3.29 6.52 16.00
N PRO A 124 -4.26 7.20 16.64
CA PRO A 124 -4.73 8.51 16.19
C PRO A 124 -3.59 9.53 16.12
N GLY A 125 -3.58 10.36 15.07
CA GLY A 125 -2.54 11.36 14.84
C GLY A 125 -1.16 10.76 14.53
N VAL A 126 -1.14 9.53 14.01
CA VAL A 126 0.09 8.83 13.62
C VAL A 126 -0.12 8.17 12.27
N VAL A 127 0.78 8.41 11.32
CA VAL A 127 0.94 7.58 10.14
C VAL A 127 1.95 6.47 10.43
N LEU A 128 1.57 5.24 10.16
CA LEU A 128 2.38 4.04 10.38
C LEU A 128 2.96 3.54 9.06
N GLY A 129 4.27 3.66 8.85
CA GLY A 129 4.98 3.02 7.75
C GLY A 129 5.33 1.58 8.10
N GLY A 130 4.91 0.62 7.27
CA GLY A 130 5.33 -0.77 7.36
C GLY A 130 6.70 -1.01 6.73
N ARG A 131 7.02 -2.28 6.47
CA ARG A 131 8.32 -2.67 5.92
C ARG A 131 8.19 -3.34 4.56
N ARG A 132 9.07 -2.94 3.63
CA ARG A 132 9.20 -3.52 2.29
C ARG A 132 10.51 -4.32 2.20
N ILE A 133 10.41 -5.56 1.72
CA ILE A 133 11.53 -6.42 1.38
C ILE A 133 11.78 -6.21 -0.10
N GLU A 134 12.95 -5.69 -0.44
CA GLU A 134 13.40 -5.62 -1.83
C GLU A 134 13.77 -7.03 -2.28
N SER A 135 12.95 -7.63 -3.14
CA SER A 135 13.01 -9.07 -3.39
C SER A 135 14.27 -9.50 -4.15
N GLY A 136 14.84 -8.64 -4.97
CA GLY A 136 15.87 -9.02 -5.94
C GLY A 136 15.30 -9.86 -7.09
N LYS A 137 16.09 -10.02 -8.16
CA LYS A 137 15.66 -10.68 -9.40
C LYS A 137 15.21 -12.12 -9.17
N ALA A 138 16.02 -12.92 -8.47
CA ALA A 138 15.75 -14.34 -8.23
C ALA A 138 14.46 -14.61 -7.45
N VAL A 139 14.12 -13.75 -6.47
CA VAL A 139 12.85 -13.86 -5.72
C VAL A 139 11.68 -13.48 -6.61
N THR A 140 11.82 -12.43 -7.42
CA THR A 140 10.79 -12.01 -8.38
C THR A 140 10.50 -13.10 -9.39
N GLU A 141 11.52 -13.69 -10.02
CA GLU A 141 11.39 -14.81 -10.96
C GLU A 141 10.70 -16.03 -10.31
N MET A 142 11.04 -16.35 -9.07
CA MET A 142 10.36 -17.40 -8.31
C MET A 142 8.88 -17.07 -8.11
N ILE A 143 8.54 -15.85 -7.69
CA ILE A 143 7.15 -15.42 -7.50
C ILE A 143 6.38 -15.44 -8.82
N GLU A 144 6.99 -14.97 -9.89
CA GLU A 144 6.40 -14.96 -11.23
C GLU A 144 6.23 -16.37 -11.83
N SER A 145 6.85 -17.40 -11.27
CA SER A 145 6.60 -18.79 -11.63
C SER A 145 5.37 -19.41 -10.95
N TRP A 146 4.77 -18.74 -9.98
CA TRP A 146 3.61 -19.28 -9.27
C TRP A 146 2.32 -19.07 -10.08
N ASP A 147 1.56 -20.13 -10.27
CA ASP A 147 0.21 -20.06 -10.84
C ASP A 147 -0.81 -19.60 -9.80
N GLU A 148 -0.60 -19.93 -8.52
CA GLU A 148 -1.38 -19.52 -7.37
C GLU A 148 -0.44 -19.12 -6.22
N LEU A 149 -0.91 -18.30 -5.30
CA LEU A 149 -0.11 -17.91 -4.14
C LEU A 149 0.03 -19.10 -3.18
N PRO A 150 1.25 -19.69 -2.97
CA PRO A 150 1.43 -20.79 -2.05
C PRO A 150 1.09 -20.38 -0.60
N LYS A 151 0.40 -21.22 0.18
CA LYS A 151 0.06 -20.94 1.58
C LYS A 151 1.26 -20.53 2.44
N ASN A 152 2.45 -21.05 2.12
CA ASN A 152 3.71 -20.76 2.81
C ASN A 152 4.61 -19.79 2.04
N TYR A 153 4.05 -18.98 1.14
CA TYR A 153 4.80 -18.11 0.22
C TYR A 153 5.86 -17.25 0.90
N PHE A 154 5.57 -16.69 2.06
CA PHE A 154 6.52 -15.84 2.76
C PHE A 154 7.74 -16.60 3.28
N SER A 155 7.56 -17.87 3.70
CA SER A 155 8.65 -18.76 4.05
C SER A 155 9.52 -19.12 2.82
N LEU A 156 8.89 -19.31 1.65
CA LEU A 156 9.60 -19.54 0.38
C LEU A 156 10.43 -18.32 -0.01
N VAL A 157 9.86 -17.12 0.08
CA VAL A 157 10.58 -15.85 -0.15
C VAL A 157 11.80 -15.75 0.77
N ARG A 158 11.65 -15.98 2.07
CA ARG A 158 12.78 -15.96 3.02
C ARG A 158 13.87 -16.95 2.67
N LYS A 159 13.51 -18.20 2.34
CA LYS A 159 14.45 -19.22 1.90
C LYS A 159 15.21 -18.79 0.65
N CYS A 160 14.50 -18.22 -0.33
CA CYS A 160 15.10 -17.72 -1.56
C CYS A 160 16.05 -16.54 -1.28
N VAL A 161 15.66 -15.57 -0.45
CA VAL A 161 16.52 -14.46 -0.01
C VAL A 161 17.81 -14.98 0.64
N VAL A 162 17.69 -15.97 1.55
CA VAL A 162 18.88 -16.56 2.21
C VAL A 162 19.76 -17.31 1.23
N LYS A 163 19.17 -18.10 0.31
CA LYS A 163 19.92 -18.87 -0.69
C LYS A 163 20.71 -17.97 -1.64
N ASN A 164 20.15 -16.85 -2.02
CA ASN A 164 20.76 -15.92 -3.00
C ASN A 164 21.58 -14.80 -2.37
N ILE A 165 21.86 -14.89 -1.07
CA ILE A 165 22.60 -13.88 -0.31
C ILE A 165 23.98 -13.55 -0.89
N LEU A 166 24.65 -14.54 -1.46
CA LEU A 166 26.00 -14.42 -2.02
C LEU A 166 26.01 -13.98 -3.49
N THR A 167 24.91 -14.12 -4.18
CA THR A 167 24.81 -13.88 -5.63
C THR A 167 24.08 -12.60 -6.00
N ASP A 168 23.16 -12.15 -5.16
CA ASP A 168 22.40 -10.92 -5.40
C ASP A 168 23.13 -9.71 -4.83
N LYS A 169 23.79 -8.94 -5.71
CA LYS A 169 24.52 -7.70 -5.36
C LYS A 169 23.60 -6.46 -5.27
N SER A 170 22.31 -6.59 -5.54
CA SER A 170 21.37 -5.45 -5.62
C SER A 170 21.05 -4.80 -4.29
N ALA A 171 21.27 -5.48 -3.17
CA ALA A 171 21.15 -4.91 -1.82
C ALA A 171 22.05 -5.67 -0.82
N SER A 172 22.39 -5.03 0.30
CA SER A 172 23.10 -5.72 1.39
C SER A 172 22.32 -6.97 1.83
N PRO A 173 22.87 -8.16 1.64
CA PRO A 173 22.17 -9.42 1.90
C PRO A 173 21.67 -9.54 3.34
N LEU A 174 22.51 -9.14 4.31
CA LEU A 174 22.14 -9.12 5.74
C LEU A 174 20.98 -8.17 6.02
N ALA A 175 20.90 -7.04 5.30
CA ALA A 175 19.79 -6.11 5.43
C ALA A 175 18.48 -6.73 4.93
N GLN A 176 18.49 -7.50 3.84
CA GLN A 176 17.29 -8.17 3.32
C GLN A 176 16.79 -9.27 4.26
N ILE A 177 17.70 -10.11 4.80
CA ILE A 177 17.32 -11.11 5.80
C ILE A 177 16.67 -10.41 7.00
N ARG A 178 17.34 -9.40 7.57
CA ARG A 178 16.81 -8.64 8.71
C ARG A 178 15.44 -8.02 8.41
N ARG A 179 15.22 -7.54 7.18
CA ARG A 179 13.94 -6.99 6.73
C ARG A 179 12.84 -8.04 6.59
N SER A 180 13.19 -9.30 6.35
CA SER A 180 12.23 -10.39 6.20
C SER A 180 11.81 -11.05 7.53
N ILE A 181 12.33 -10.59 8.66
CA ILE A 181 12.01 -11.13 9.97
C ILE A 181 10.89 -10.31 10.60
N ARG A 182 9.74 -10.93 10.81
CA ARG A 182 8.67 -10.41 11.63
C ARG A 182 8.91 -10.81 13.09
N PHE A 183 8.80 -9.86 14.01
CA PHE A 183 8.90 -10.14 15.44
C PHE A 183 7.53 -10.43 16.05
N PRO A 184 7.44 -11.32 17.04
CA PRO A 184 6.23 -11.46 17.84
C PRO A 184 6.02 -10.19 18.68
N PHE A 185 4.78 -9.91 19.03
CA PHE A 185 4.48 -8.91 20.06
C PHE A 185 4.86 -9.48 21.41
N ILE A 186 5.81 -8.85 22.13
CA ILE A 186 6.19 -9.29 23.48
C ILE A 186 5.26 -8.62 24.48
N PHE A 187 4.54 -9.46 25.26
CA PHE A 187 3.49 -8.98 26.19
C PHE A 187 2.48 -8.03 25.52
N GLY A 188 2.12 -8.29 24.26
CA GLY A 188 1.21 -7.44 23.48
C GLY A 188 1.81 -6.11 23.00
N ARG A 189 3.09 -5.86 23.23
CA ARG A 189 3.78 -4.62 22.81
C ARG A 189 4.71 -4.84 21.62
N PRO A 190 4.73 -3.91 20.65
CA PRO A 190 5.66 -3.98 19.55
C PRO A 190 7.08 -3.58 19.97
N ILE A 191 8.08 -4.17 19.30
CA ILE A 191 9.50 -3.85 19.50
C ILE A 191 10.03 -3.16 18.22
N GLY A 192 10.93 -2.20 18.39
CA GLY A 192 11.70 -1.64 17.29
C GLY A 192 10.94 -0.63 16.42
N LEU A 193 9.95 0.06 16.97
CA LEU A 193 9.32 1.21 16.32
C LEU A 193 10.29 2.40 16.31
N LYS A 194 10.37 3.09 15.16
CA LYS A 194 11.24 4.25 14.95
C LYS A 194 10.44 5.42 14.39
N SER A 195 10.84 6.65 14.73
CA SER A 195 10.35 7.82 14.03
C SER A 195 11.07 7.93 12.67
N GLN A 196 10.31 7.83 11.58
CA GLN A 196 10.83 7.94 10.21
C GLN A 196 9.67 8.17 9.25
N GLY A 197 9.89 8.88 8.13
CA GLY A 197 8.92 9.11 7.07
C GLY A 197 8.24 7.85 6.53
N ILE A 198 7.13 8.03 5.86
CA ILE A 198 6.36 6.95 5.26
C ILE A 198 7.07 6.39 4.01
N LEU A 199 6.63 5.21 3.62
CA LEU A 199 6.95 4.59 2.35
C LEU A 199 5.64 4.47 1.59
N GLY A 200 5.48 5.15 0.46
CA GLY A 200 4.24 5.24 -0.30
C GLY A 200 3.57 3.89 -0.56
N ALA A 201 4.41 2.86 -0.81
CA ALA A 201 3.94 1.49 -1.05
C ALA A 201 3.38 0.77 0.20
N ASN A 202 3.58 1.28 1.41
CA ASN A 202 3.23 0.57 2.65
C ASN A 202 3.07 1.52 3.83
N PHE A 203 1.88 2.05 4.00
CA PHE A 203 1.57 2.82 5.20
C PHE A 203 0.08 2.72 5.56
N GLY A 204 -0.21 2.98 6.83
CA GLY A 204 -1.57 3.03 7.36
C GLY A 204 -1.81 4.29 8.19
N ILE A 205 -3.00 4.86 8.09
CA ILE A 205 -3.38 6.11 8.72
C ILE A 205 -4.88 6.15 9.00
N TYR A 206 -5.32 6.86 10.02
CA TYR A 206 -6.74 7.13 10.20
C TYR A 206 -7.27 8.05 9.09
N ARG A 207 -8.45 7.71 8.54
CA ARG A 207 -9.13 8.48 7.49
C ARG A 207 -9.24 9.97 7.83
N ARG A 208 -9.66 10.29 9.04
CA ARG A 208 -9.77 11.67 9.51
C ARG A 208 -8.47 12.46 9.40
N ASP A 209 -7.31 11.80 9.56
CA ASP A 209 -6.00 12.45 9.47
C ASP A 209 -5.62 12.71 8.00
N LEU A 210 -6.05 11.85 7.04
CA LEU A 210 -5.97 12.11 5.59
C LEU A 210 -6.89 13.26 5.17
N GLU A 211 -8.12 13.29 5.70
CA GLU A 211 -9.10 14.33 5.39
C GLU A 211 -8.64 15.72 5.86
N ARG A 212 -7.86 15.79 6.95
CA ARG A 212 -7.26 17.05 7.45
C ARG A 212 -6.29 17.68 6.46
N VAL A 213 -5.66 16.88 5.62
CA VAL A 213 -4.70 17.35 4.60
C VAL A 213 -5.28 17.29 3.18
N ASN A 214 -6.58 16.94 3.05
CA ASN A 214 -7.32 16.76 1.80
C ASN A 214 -6.76 15.62 0.91
N GLY A 215 -6.28 14.52 1.52
CA GLY A 215 -5.81 13.36 0.77
C GLY A 215 -4.53 13.63 -0.02
N PHE A 216 -4.46 13.02 -1.21
CA PHE A 216 -3.35 13.17 -2.13
C PHE A 216 -3.54 14.42 -3.02
N ASP A 217 -2.46 15.11 -3.35
CA ASP A 217 -2.48 16.26 -4.25
C ASP A 217 -2.57 15.76 -5.71
N GLU A 218 -3.71 16.03 -6.35
CA GLU A 218 -4.01 15.56 -7.70
C GLU A 218 -3.25 16.33 -8.81
N ARG A 219 -2.46 17.33 -8.44
CA ARG A 219 -1.59 18.07 -9.37
C ARG A 219 -0.33 17.30 -9.77
N TYR A 220 0.01 16.22 -9.05
CA TYR A 220 1.12 15.32 -9.41
C TYR A 220 0.67 14.39 -10.53
N LEU A 221 1.04 14.73 -11.78
CA LEU A 221 0.64 14.03 -13.01
C LEU A 221 1.80 13.31 -13.71
N ASP A 222 2.96 13.22 -13.04
CA ASP A 222 4.13 12.50 -13.52
C ASP A 222 4.58 11.48 -12.48
N PRO A 223 5.16 10.35 -12.90
CA PRO A 223 5.78 9.42 -11.97
C PRO A 223 7.07 10.02 -11.36
N GLY A 224 7.47 9.53 -10.19
CA GLY A 224 8.75 9.85 -9.58
C GLY A 224 8.67 10.66 -8.30
N THR A 225 9.56 11.64 -8.13
CA THR A 225 9.67 12.38 -6.86
C THR A 225 8.41 13.20 -6.59
N GLY A 226 7.86 13.05 -5.40
CA GLY A 226 6.93 14.01 -4.83
C GLY A 226 5.57 13.49 -4.43
N GLU A 227 5.00 12.46 -5.07
CA GLU A 227 3.62 12.04 -4.80
C GLU A 227 3.39 11.59 -3.35
N ASP A 228 4.17 10.62 -2.88
CA ASP A 228 4.15 10.11 -1.51
C ASP A 228 4.94 11.00 -0.55
N CYS A 229 6.05 11.58 -1.03
CA CYS A 229 6.85 12.52 -0.26
C CYS A 229 6.09 13.83 0.05
N ASP A 230 5.24 14.30 -0.86
CA ASP A 230 4.37 15.46 -0.65
C ASP A 230 3.37 15.19 0.49
N LEU A 231 2.67 14.05 0.42
CA LEU A 231 1.76 13.66 1.50
C LEU A 231 2.48 13.55 2.85
N ASP A 232 3.69 12.96 2.87
CA ASP A 232 4.54 12.84 4.05
C ASP A 232 4.83 14.21 4.68
N VAL A 233 5.23 15.19 3.86
CA VAL A 233 5.50 16.56 4.29
C VAL A 233 4.24 17.24 4.81
N ARG A 234 3.12 17.14 4.12
CA ARG A 234 1.86 17.79 4.53
C ARG A 234 1.32 17.20 5.83
N LEU A 235 1.42 15.89 6.02
CA LEU A 235 1.06 15.23 7.28
C LEU A 235 1.96 15.72 8.42
N ALA A 236 3.27 15.82 8.21
CA ALA A 236 4.21 16.34 9.20
C ALA A 236 3.89 17.81 9.55
N ASN A 237 3.64 18.65 8.55
CA ASN A 237 3.24 20.05 8.75
C ASN A 237 1.93 20.16 9.54
N ALA A 238 0.98 19.23 9.34
CA ALA A 238 -0.28 19.14 10.07
C ALA A 238 -0.13 18.55 11.49
N GLY A 239 1.11 18.23 11.92
CA GLY A 239 1.40 17.69 13.25
C GLY A 239 1.12 16.19 13.39
N ILE A 240 0.92 15.46 12.29
CA ILE A 240 0.78 14.01 12.30
C ILE A 240 2.17 13.39 12.46
N ARG A 241 2.33 12.55 13.47
CA ARG A 241 3.61 11.88 13.76
C ARG A 241 3.84 10.71 12.83
N HIS A 242 5.10 10.49 12.46
CA HIS A 242 5.51 9.36 11.65
C HIS A 242 6.11 8.26 12.52
N LEU A 243 5.66 7.03 12.30
CA LEU A 243 6.15 5.86 13.00
C LEU A 243 6.43 4.75 12.01
N LYS A 244 7.63 4.17 12.05
CA LYS A 244 8.02 3.05 11.20
C LYS A 244 8.07 1.76 11.99
N ALA A 245 7.31 0.78 11.51
CA ALA A 245 7.26 -0.57 12.05
C ALA A 245 8.29 -1.46 11.36
N SER A 246 9.55 -1.46 11.83
CA SER A 246 10.67 -2.13 11.15
C SER A 246 10.54 -3.65 11.03
N HIS A 247 9.71 -4.29 11.86
CA HIS A 247 9.53 -5.76 11.93
C HIS A 247 8.06 -6.18 11.89
N TYR A 248 7.19 -5.30 11.43
CA TYR A 248 5.75 -5.51 11.32
C TYR A 248 5.25 -4.98 9.99
N ALA A 249 4.04 -5.36 9.61
CA ALA A 249 3.42 -4.94 8.37
C ALA A 249 4.38 -5.16 7.19
N LEU A 250 4.91 -6.38 7.07
CA LEU A 250 5.88 -6.73 6.05
C LEU A 250 5.20 -6.96 4.71
N MET A 251 5.90 -6.63 3.62
CA MET A 251 5.53 -6.99 2.26
C MET A 251 6.76 -7.28 1.42
N VAL A 252 6.57 -8.01 0.32
CA VAL A 252 7.60 -8.32 -0.67
C VAL A 252 7.35 -7.45 -1.89
N HIS A 253 8.35 -6.66 -2.26
CA HIS A 253 8.28 -5.78 -3.42
C HIS A 253 8.94 -6.44 -4.62
N ARG A 254 8.29 -6.36 -5.78
CA ARG A 254 8.80 -6.82 -7.07
C ARG A 254 10.13 -6.13 -7.40
N HIS A 255 11.08 -6.89 -7.90
CA HIS A 255 12.28 -6.31 -8.48
C HIS A 255 11.98 -5.77 -9.88
N HIS A 256 12.22 -4.52 -10.07
CA HIS A 256 12.22 -3.87 -11.38
C HIS A 256 13.33 -2.83 -11.44
N ASN A 257 13.77 -2.51 -12.65
CA ASN A 257 14.72 -1.42 -12.84
C ASN A 257 14.06 -0.12 -12.38
N ARG A 258 14.78 0.63 -11.55
CA ARG A 258 14.34 1.99 -11.22
C ARG A 258 14.47 2.82 -12.49
N LEU A 259 13.35 3.33 -12.95
CA LEU A 259 13.33 4.32 -13.99
C LEU A 259 13.75 5.65 -13.36
N ASP A 260 14.65 6.35 -14.03
CA ASP A 260 15.05 7.69 -13.60
C ASP A 260 13.95 8.67 -14.06
N TRP A 261 12.94 8.79 -13.23
CA TRP A 261 11.82 9.67 -13.48
C TRP A 261 12.07 10.98 -12.74
N SER A 262 12.52 11.99 -13.42
CA SER A 262 12.60 13.36 -12.89
C SER A 262 11.53 14.21 -13.54
N SER A 263 10.65 14.81 -12.73
CA SER A 263 9.69 15.82 -13.17
C SER A 263 10.00 17.12 -12.45
N GLU A 264 10.37 18.15 -13.22
CA GLU A 264 10.60 19.49 -12.67
C GLU A 264 9.33 20.05 -12.01
N ARG A 265 8.16 19.76 -12.61
CA ARG A 265 6.86 20.13 -12.06
C ARG A 265 6.64 19.52 -10.68
N ASN A 266 6.84 18.21 -10.53
CA ASN A 266 6.70 17.54 -9.25
C ASN A 266 7.70 18.05 -8.22
N ALA A 267 8.95 18.29 -8.63
CA ALA A 267 9.98 18.84 -7.77
C ALA A 267 9.61 20.24 -7.24
N GLU A 268 9.02 21.08 -8.09
CA GLU A 268 8.55 22.41 -7.70
C GLU A 268 7.37 22.35 -6.72
N LEU A 269 6.35 21.52 -6.99
CA LEU A 269 5.22 21.31 -6.07
C LEU A 269 5.70 20.83 -4.69
N TYR A 270 6.63 19.86 -4.67
CA TYR A 270 7.21 19.34 -3.44
C TYR A 270 8.00 20.40 -2.67
N ARG A 271 8.80 21.21 -3.38
CA ARG A 271 9.54 22.33 -2.79
C ARG A 271 8.59 23.33 -2.13
N GLN A 272 7.51 23.72 -2.84
CA GLN A 272 6.48 24.62 -2.31
C GLN A 272 5.81 24.06 -1.05
N ALA A 273 5.45 22.77 -1.04
CA ALA A 273 4.85 22.13 0.12
C ALA A 273 5.76 22.20 1.36
N ARG A 274 7.07 22.03 1.18
CA ARG A 274 8.06 22.13 2.25
C ARG A 274 8.30 23.55 2.75
N GLU A 275 8.61 24.46 1.83
CA GLU A 275 9.03 25.85 2.16
C GLU A 275 7.87 26.64 2.76
N ASN A 276 6.68 26.51 2.20
CA ASN A 276 5.48 27.23 2.64
C ASN A 276 4.72 26.49 3.75
N LYS A 277 5.23 25.35 4.24
CA LYS A 277 4.60 24.52 5.29
C LYS A 277 3.14 24.22 4.96
N ILE A 278 2.85 23.86 3.70
CA ILE A 278 1.50 23.53 3.25
C ILE A 278 1.01 22.33 4.04
N THR A 279 -0.21 22.38 4.55
CA THR A 279 -0.90 21.27 5.21
C THR A 279 -2.05 20.76 4.38
N TYR A 280 -2.79 21.62 3.70
CA TYR A 280 -4.00 21.33 2.96
C TYR A 280 -3.81 21.69 1.48
N VAL A 281 -4.30 20.85 0.58
CA VAL A 281 -4.31 21.11 -0.87
C VAL A 281 -5.75 21.30 -1.32
N GLU A 282 -5.98 22.24 -2.25
CA GLU A 282 -7.33 22.50 -2.77
C GLU A 282 -7.78 21.41 -3.75
N THR A 283 -6.84 20.88 -4.56
CA THR A 283 -7.10 19.81 -5.53
C THR A 283 -6.72 18.47 -4.91
N GLY A 284 -7.63 17.86 -4.21
CA GLY A 284 -7.39 16.61 -3.47
C GLY A 284 -8.67 15.79 -3.27
N LEU A 285 -8.79 15.13 -2.12
CA LEU A 285 -9.89 14.24 -1.78
C LEU A 285 -11.27 14.92 -1.87
N LYS A 286 -11.38 16.16 -1.44
CA LYS A 286 -12.57 17.01 -1.63
C LYS A 286 -12.22 18.06 -2.67
N HIS A 287 -13.02 18.12 -3.71
CA HIS A 287 -12.95 19.27 -4.63
C HIS A 287 -13.66 20.43 -3.92
N SER A 288 -13.04 21.61 -3.90
CA SER A 288 -13.78 22.82 -3.60
C SER A 288 -14.84 22.97 -4.68
N ASP A 289 -16.11 22.92 -4.30
CA ASP A 289 -17.19 23.31 -5.20
C ASP A 289 -16.91 24.75 -5.63
N LEU A 290 -16.42 24.93 -6.88
CA LEU A 290 -16.32 26.21 -7.55
C LEU A 290 -17.69 26.64 -8.03
#